data_7623f3e6074558cf3602c6e6aace3d85
#
_entry.id   7623f3e6074558cf3602c6e6aace3d85
#
_cell.length_a   1.000
_cell.length_b   1.000
_cell.length_c   1.000
_cell.angle_alpha   90.00
_cell.angle_beta   90.00
_cell.angle_gamma   90.00
#
_symmetry.space_group_name_H-M   'P 1'
#
loop_
_entity.id
_entity.type
_entity.pdbx_description
1 polymer ?
#
loop_
_entity_poly.entity_id
_entity_poly.type
_entity_poly.pdbx_seq_one_letter_code
_entity_poly.pdbx_strand_id
1 'polypeptide(L)'
;MKLSGSTAINISQEKDFAARGAMSSERLRPSYALNSKKALFTTEQAGKHITRRDFRFHDRNGDQKIDLSFRISKELTPQQAELARQALKSWQDIANVTFTENAANLDGHVDIGGMPGTNNGVASLPNRYLRNTFANIGTADAGTNPRQGGFFRQVLIHETGHAIGLEHPGKYDGSGTYATHAEYAGDTRARSVMSYFSERNQPGHDFHSLHPSAPMMDDIAAAQRLYGANTNTRNTDTTYGFNSNTNRDALSLKTANDNPVFCVWDGGGNDTLDFSGFSQDQKINLNAESFSDVGALKGNVSIAKGVTLENAVGGTGNDALIGNHVANRLTGGGGADSLQGGGGADTFVYDHTSDSTPDNPDVILDFESGVDRLDVSALFKGTNIKALTFGERLTGQPGQAVLNYDEGSGEGSFALDLTGNGRADVLIKSIGRINADDVYHGVSPSVDPEPENPEPDTRPEPKKPKVDSFPDSCRPTPKPSQDACEPRPKPRAVLCEPKPERRAPTPASCVISTINERGPKTNAPPMRPAVDGKTGADQRRSTLMPASDQWAFTARAWGGSVHG
;
A
#
# COMPACT_ATOMS: atom_id res chain seq x y z
N MET A 1 -34.87 -46.81 28.23
CA MET A 1 -33.42 -46.58 28.28
C MET A 1 -33.21 -45.15 27.77
N LYS A 2 -32.82 -44.26 28.66
CA LYS A 2 -32.54 -42.86 28.33
C LYS A 2 -31.12 -42.79 27.77
N LEU A 3 -30.94 -42.14 26.64
CA LEU A 3 -29.64 -41.65 26.18
C LEU A 3 -29.78 -40.15 25.96
N SER A 4 -29.39 -39.43 27.00
CA SER A 4 -29.05 -37.99 26.94
C SER A 4 -27.56 -37.90 26.66
N GLY A 5 -27.18 -37.16 25.66
CA GLY A 5 -25.82 -36.83 25.35
C GLY A 5 -25.80 -35.53 24.56
N SER A 6 -26.19 -34.42 25.22
CA SER A 6 -25.92 -33.08 24.75
C SER A 6 -24.47 -32.75 25.10
N THR A 7 -23.61 -32.71 24.11
CA THR A 7 -22.24 -32.18 24.28
C THR A 7 -22.33 -30.67 24.24
N ALA A 8 -22.37 -30.04 25.43
CA ALA A 8 -22.24 -28.62 25.57
C ALA A 8 -20.82 -28.23 25.18
N ILE A 9 -20.65 -27.54 24.08
CA ILE A 9 -19.40 -26.91 23.66
C ILE A 9 -19.12 -25.72 24.58
N ASN A 10 -17.91 -25.68 25.10
CA ASN A 10 -17.48 -24.76 26.15
C ASN A 10 -17.28 -23.34 25.61
N ILE A 11 -18.30 -22.49 25.78
CA ILE A 11 -18.43 -21.12 25.23
C ILE A 11 -17.41 -20.12 25.85
N SER A 12 -16.56 -20.54 26.80
CA SER A 12 -15.66 -19.61 27.50
C SER A 12 -14.45 -19.13 26.67
N GLN A 13 -14.03 -19.84 25.63
CA GLN A 13 -12.91 -19.42 24.78
C GLN A 13 -13.35 -18.49 23.63
N GLU A 14 -14.60 -18.62 23.17
CA GLU A 14 -15.15 -17.76 22.11
C GLU A 14 -15.43 -16.32 22.57
N LYS A 15 -15.78 -16.12 23.86
CA LYS A 15 -16.00 -14.77 24.42
C LYS A 15 -14.75 -13.89 24.47
N ASP A 16 -13.58 -14.48 24.55
CA ASP A 16 -12.31 -13.73 24.51
C ASP A 16 -11.96 -13.23 23.10
N PHE A 17 -12.49 -13.88 22.04
CA PHE A 17 -12.27 -13.46 20.67
C PHE A 17 -13.24 -12.35 20.24
N ALA A 18 -14.53 -12.48 20.57
CA ALA A 18 -15.55 -11.45 20.28
C ALA A 18 -15.28 -10.14 21.05
N ALA A 19 -14.76 -10.22 22.29
CA ALA A 19 -14.36 -9.04 23.06
C ALA A 19 -13.15 -8.30 22.47
N ARG A 20 -12.38 -8.92 21.58
CA ARG A 20 -11.26 -8.29 20.86
C ARG A 20 -11.67 -7.62 19.54
N GLY A 21 -12.82 -8.00 18.95
CA GLY A 21 -13.32 -7.44 17.67
C GLY A 21 -14.07 -6.11 17.80
N ALA A 22 -14.68 -5.83 18.95
CA ALA A 22 -15.43 -4.59 19.17
C ALA A 22 -14.51 -3.43 19.60
N MET A 23 -13.53 -3.07 18.79
CA MET A 23 -12.78 -1.82 18.96
C MET A 23 -13.40 -0.75 18.08
N SER A 24 -14.13 0.19 18.69
CA SER A 24 -14.55 1.44 18.05
C SER A 24 -13.35 2.16 17.43
N SER A 25 -13.57 2.85 16.32
CA SER A 25 -12.56 3.59 15.54
C SER A 25 -11.67 4.56 16.34
N GLU A 26 -12.06 4.90 17.55
CA GLU A 26 -11.29 5.75 18.48
C GLU A 26 -10.14 5.02 19.22
N ARG A 27 -10.05 3.68 19.17
CA ARG A 27 -9.02 2.89 19.87
C ARG A 27 -7.93 2.30 18.98
N LEU A 28 -7.92 2.57 17.71
CA LEU A 28 -6.82 2.20 16.80
C LEU A 28 -5.62 3.17 16.90
N ARG A 29 -5.31 3.64 18.11
CA ARG A 29 -3.96 4.17 18.37
C ARG A 29 -3.02 2.98 18.47
N PRO A 30 -2.04 2.87 17.59
CA PRO A 30 -1.12 1.74 17.60
C PRO A 30 -0.46 1.58 18.97
N SER A 31 -0.47 0.38 19.52
CA SER A 31 0.08 0.06 20.85
C SER A 31 1.57 0.40 21.04
N TYR A 32 2.29 0.66 19.95
CA TYR A 32 3.70 1.06 20.01
C TYR A 32 3.94 2.48 20.57
N ALA A 33 2.91 3.34 20.61
CA ALA A 33 3.03 4.65 21.24
C ALA A 33 3.26 4.57 22.75
N LEU A 34 2.94 3.45 23.38
CA LEU A 34 3.01 3.28 24.84
C LEU A 34 4.44 3.06 25.39
N ASN A 35 5.38 2.60 24.57
CA ASN A 35 6.75 2.29 25.01
C ASN A 35 7.83 3.24 24.46
N SER A 36 7.48 4.14 23.56
CA SER A 36 8.40 5.09 22.94
C SER A 36 8.14 6.48 23.52
N LYS A 37 9.18 7.13 24.04
CA LYS A 37 9.15 8.57 24.39
C LYS A 37 9.10 9.47 23.14
N LYS A 38 9.13 8.88 21.93
CA LYS A 38 9.15 9.60 20.66
C LYS A 38 7.72 9.93 20.23
N ALA A 39 7.53 11.11 19.64
CA ALA A 39 6.24 11.52 19.08
C ALA A 39 5.79 10.55 17.98
N LEU A 40 4.49 10.28 17.90
CA LEU A 40 3.89 9.59 16.77
C LEU A 40 3.51 10.63 15.71
N PHE A 41 4.12 10.52 14.52
CA PHE A 41 3.73 11.35 13.39
C PHE A 41 2.64 10.67 12.57
N THR A 42 1.69 11.47 12.06
CA THR A 42 0.84 11.04 10.96
C THR A 42 1.67 10.89 9.70
N THR A 43 1.16 10.16 8.70
CA THR A 43 1.82 10.02 7.39
C THR A 43 2.13 11.38 6.75
N GLU A 44 1.22 12.35 6.88
CA GLU A 44 1.43 13.71 6.38
C GLU A 44 2.56 14.44 7.12
N GLN A 45 2.61 14.32 8.45
CA GLN A 45 3.69 14.89 9.25
C GLN A 45 5.05 14.27 8.90
N ALA A 46 5.09 12.95 8.70
CA ALA A 46 6.29 12.22 8.29
C ALA A 46 6.74 12.65 6.88
N GLY A 47 5.83 12.68 5.90
CA GLY A 47 6.12 13.15 4.55
C GLY A 47 6.65 14.59 4.52
N LYS A 48 6.05 15.49 5.30
CA LYS A 48 6.57 16.86 5.48
C LYS A 48 7.95 16.87 6.13
N HIS A 49 8.22 15.97 7.05
CA HIS A 49 9.51 15.89 7.73
C HIS A 49 10.61 15.33 6.82
N ILE A 50 10.31 14.32 6.01
CA ILE A 50 11.22 13.75 4.99
C ILE A 50 11.56 14.77 3.90
N THR A 51 10.70 15.76 3.66
CA THR A 51 10.87 16.82 2.65
C THR A 51 11.06 18.20 3.26
N ARG A 52 11.63 18.30 4.47
CA ARG A 52 11.68 19.53 5.29
C ARG A 52 12.45 20.70 4.68
N ARG A 53 13.41 20.44 3.78
CA ARG A 53 14.19 21.47 3.07
C ARG A 53 13.67 21.76 1.66
N ASP A 54 12.55 21.10 1.25
CA ASP A 54 11.90 21.28 -0.05
C ASP A 54 12.84 21.10 -1.26
N PHE A 55 13.78 20.17 -1.16
CA PHE A 55 14.64 19.80 -2.26
C PHE A 55 13.83 19.10 -3.34
N ARG A 56 13.78 19.68 -4.55
CA ARG A 56 13.03 19.09 -5.67
C ARG A 56 13.51 19.61 -7.00
N PHE A 57 13.18 18.90 -8.06
CA PHE A 57 13.23 19.42 -9.41
C PHE A 57 12.10 20.42 -9.64
N HIS A 58 12.30 21.31 -10.59
CA HIS A 58 11.34 22.35 -10.95
C HIS A 58 11.00 22.26 -12.42
N ASP A 59 9.73 22.41 -12.77
CA ASP A 59 9.27 22.62 -14.13
C ASP A 59 9.97 23.83 -14.74
N ARG A 60 10.68 23.63 -15.84
CA ARG A 60 11.51 24.63 -16.51
C ARG A 60 10.99 25.01 -17.88
N ASN A 61 10.19 24.15 -18.48
CA ASN A 61 9.57 24.38 -19.77
C ASN A 61 8.17 25.00 -19.65
N GLY A 62 7.57 25.00 -18.44
CA GLY A 62 6.28 25.61 -18.13
C GLY A 62 5.08 24.76 -18.53
N ASP A 63 5.27 23.44 -18.74
CA ASP A 63 4.20 22.52 -19.12
C ASP A 63 3.47 21.89 -17.92
N GLN A 64 3.84 22.28 -16.70
CA GLN A 64 3.28 21.84 -15.41
C GLN A 64 3.55 20.37 -15.10
N LYS A 65 4.57 19.77 -15.70
CA LYS A 65 5.07 18.42 -15.43
C LYS A 65 6.51 18.49 -14.94
N ILE A 66 6.97 17.42 -14.37
CA ILE A 66 8.39 17.21 -14.02
C ILE A 66 8.90 16.04 -14.82
N ASP A 67 9.55 16.36 -15.93
CA ASP A 67 10.12 15.35 -16.82
C ASP A 67 11.64 15.28 -16.60
N LEU A 68 12.12 14.11 -16.20
CA LEU A 68 13.51 13.86 -15.90
C LEU A 68 14.11 12.88 -16.91
N SER A 69 15.30 13.18 -17.37
CA SER A 69 16.10 12.18 -18.06
C SER A 69 16.90 11.37 -17.04
N PHE A 70 17.28 10.14 -17.40
CA PHE A 70 18.22 9.38 -16.62
C PHE A 70 19.19 8.60 -17.51
N ARG A 71 20.32 8.22 -16.93
CA ARG A 71 21.30 7.34 -17.54
C ARG A 71 21.79 6.31 -16.55
N ILE A 72 21.93 5.09 -16.99
CA ILE A 72 22.44 3.97 -16.19
C ILE A 72 23.87 3.67 -16.63
N SER A 73 24.76 3.58 -15.64
CA SER A 73 26.17 3.30 -15.84
C SER A 73 26.42 1.83 -16.22
N LYS A 74 27.53 1.59 -16.90
CA LYS A 74 27.98 0.25 -17.32
C LYS A 74 28.53 -0.62 -16.17
N GLU A 75 28.75 -0.04 -15.00
CA GLU A 75 29.16 -0.77 -13.79
C GLU A 75 28.03 -1.66 -13.23
N LEU A 76 26.78 -1.41 -13.62
CA LEU A 76 25.65 -2.28 -13.29
C LEU A 76 25.51 -3.40 -14.32
N THR A 77 25.25 -4.62 -13.84
CA THR A 77 24.89 -5.73 -14.74
C THR A 77 23.55 -5.44 -15.43
N PRO A 78 23.20 -6.12 -16.54
CA PRO A 78 21.91 -5.92 -17.20
C PRO A 78 20.70 -6.07 -16.25
N GLN A 79 20.75 -7.05 -15.34
CA GLN A 79 19.69 -7.29 -14.34
C GLN A 79 19.64 -6.17 -13.30
N GLN A 80 20.79 -5.73 -12.79
CA GLN A 80 20.86 -4.59 -11.86
C GLN A 80 20.39 -3.30 -12.53
N ALA A 81 20.71 -3.09 -13.81
CA ALA A 81 20.21 -1.95 -14.59
C ALA A 81 18.69 -2.00 -14.78
N GLU A 82 18.12 -3.19 -15.00
CA GLU A 82 16.65 -3.33 -15.07
C GLU A 82 15.99 -3.01 -13.72
N LEU A 83 16.59 -3.45 -12.61
CA LEU A 83 16.09 -3.09 -11.27
C LEU A 83 16.18 -1.57 -11.02
N ALA A 84 17.19 -0.90 -11.56
CA ALA A 84 17.29 0.56 -11.48
C ALA A 84 16.15 1.25 -12.27
N ARG A 85 15.78 0.73 -13.44
CA ARG A 85 14.59 1.21 -14.18
C ARG A 85 13.30 1.00 -13.39
N GLN A 86 13.17 -0.16 -12.75
CA GLN A 86 12.00 -0.47 -11.90
C GLN A 86 11.93 0.45 -10.68
N ALA A 87 13.07 0.76 -10.05
CA ALA A 87 13.13 1.73 -8.95
C ALA A 87 12.63 3.11 -9.38
N LEU A 88 13.08 3.64 -10.52
CA LEU A 88 12.57 4.90 -11.05
C LEU A 88 11.07 4.83 -11.38
N LYS A 89 10.63 3.74 -11.99
CA LYS A 89 9.19 3.53 -12.27
C LYS A 89 8.36 3.49 -10.99
N SER A 90 8.87 2.94 -9.88
CA SER A 90 8.13 2.91 -8.62
C SER A 90 7.91 4.31 -8.03
N TRP A 91 8.85 5.25 -8.23
CA TRP A 91 8.68 6.66 -7.89
C TRP A 91 7.72 7.38 -8.84
N GLN A 92 7.78 7.08 -10.14
CA GLN A 92 6.85 7.61 -11.14
C GLN A 92 5.41 7.14 -10.90
N ASP A 93 5.23 5.93 -10.42
CA ASP A 93 3.89 5.39 -10.13
C ASP A 93 3.15 6.20 -9.07
N ILE A 94 3.86 6.76 -8.10
CA ILE A 94 3.26 7.39 -6.92
C ILE A 94 3.19 8.92 -6.99
N ALA A 95 3.96 9.54 -7.87
CA ALA A 95 4.06 11.00 -7.95
C ALA A 95 4.15 11.50 -9.40
N ASN A 96 3.78 12.75 -9.64
CA ASN A 96 3.79 13.39 -10.97
C ASN A 96 5.21 13.76 -11.42
N VAL A 97 6.04 12.75 -11.60
CA VAL A 97 7.39 12.82 -12.17
C VAL A 97 7.54 11.72 -13.20
N THR A 98 8.14 12.02 -14.35
CA THR A 98 8.41 11.03 -15.38
C THR A 98 9.91 10.83 -15.56
N PHE A 99 10.31 9.65 -16.00
CA PHE A 99 11.71 9.30 -16.25
C PHE A 99 11.88 8.74 -17.65
N THR A 100 12.73 9.38 -18.47
CA THR A 100 13.05 8.94 -19.83
C THR A 100 14.54 8.68 -19.98
N GLU A 101 14.89 7.45 -20.32
CA GLU A 101 16.30 7.04 -20.44
C GLU A 101 16.98 7.74 -21.63
N ASN A 102 18.17 8.33 -21.38
CA ASN A 102 18.99 9.01 -22.37
C ASN A 102 18.31 10.17 -23.12
N ALA A 103 17.26 10.77 -22.56
CA ALA A 103 16.61 11.93 -23.16
C ALA A 103 17.44 13.21 -22.97
N ALA A 104 17.15 14.24 -23.76
CA ALA A 104 17.78 15.54 -23.67
C ALA A 104 16.75 16.65 -23.42
N ASN A 105 17.23 17.76 -22.85
CA ASN A 105 16.46 19.01 -22.69
C ASN A 105 15.19 18.88 -21.81
N LEU A 106 15.22 18.00 -20.80
CA LEU A 106 14.18 17.88 -19.79
C LEU A 106 14.47 18.77 -18.57
N ASP A 107 13.58 18.77 -17.59
CA ASP A 107 13.69 19.59 -16.38
C ASP A 107 14.92 19.28 -15.54
N GLY A 108 15.35 18.02 -15.56
CA GLY A 108 16.54 17.57 -14.87
C GLY A 108 17.05 16.23 -15.38
N HIS A 109 18.10 15.75 -14.71
CA HIS A 109 18.76 14.48 -15.05
C HIS A 109 19.20 13.72 -13.79
N VAL A 110 19.11 12.39 -13.84
CA VAL A 110 19.58 11.48 -12.79
C VAL A 110 20.58 10.49 -13.38
N ASP A 111 21.83 10.52 -12.94
CA ASP A 111 22.82 9.48 -13.23
C ASP A 111 22.69 8.34 -12.21
N ILE A 112 22.57 7.08 -12.66
CA ILE A 112 22.54 5.91 -11.79
C ILE A 112 23.80 5.09 -12.03
N GLY A 113 24.63 4.96 -11.00
CA GLY A 113 25.92 4.28 -11.06
C GLY A 113 26.04 3.06 -10.14
N GLY A 114 26.98 2.17 -10.44
CA GLY A 114 27.39 1.07 -9.58
C GLY A 114 28.66 1.43 -8.82
N MET A 115 28.79 0.96 -7.56
CA MET A 115 29.99 1.07 -6.75
C MET A 115 30.48 -0.32 -6.37
N PRO A 116 31.40 -0.93 -7.15
CA PRO A 116 32.02 -2.19 -6.78
C PRO A 116 32.78 -2.09 -5.44
N GLY A 117 32.74 -3.16 -4.64
CA GLY A 117 33.50 -3.24 -3.37
C GLY A 117 32.79 -2.66 -2.16
N THR A 118 31.55 -2.18 -2.30
CA THR A 118 30.68 -1.75 -1.19
C THR A 118 29.24 -2.19 -1.42
N ASN A 119 28.46 -2.27 -0.35
CA ASN A 119 27.00 -2.48 -0.41
C ASN A 119 26.19 -1.21 -0.09
N ASN A 120 26.88 -0.15 0.30
CA ASN A 120 26.25 1.13 0.64
C ASN A 120 25.84 1.90 -0.62
N GLY A 121 25.03 2.94 -0.44
CA GLY A 121 24.70 3.86 -1.49
C GLY A 121 25.17 5.27 -1.19
N VAL A 122 25.13 6.14 -2.19
CA VAL A 122 25.31 7.58 -2.07
C VAL A 122 24.56 8.28 -3.19
N ALA A 123 23.84 9.33 -2.84
CA ALA A 123 23.13 10.16 -3.81
C ALA A 123 23.31 11.65 -3.54
N SER A 124 22.99 12.47 -4.52
CA SER A 124 22.87 13.91 -4.36
C SER A 124 21.41 14.32 -4.36
N LEU A 125 21.06 15.32 -3.54
CA LEU A 125 19.74 15.93 -3.54
C LEU A 125 19.63 17.00 -4.65
N PRO A 126 18.49 17.12 -5.34
CA PRO A 126 18.25 18.22 -6.27
C PRO A 126 18.13 19.54 -5.50
N ASN A 127 18.34 20.63 -6.19
CA ASN A 127 18.04 21.95 -5.64
C ASN A 127 17.73 22.92 -6.78
N ARG A 128 17.33 24.15 -6.43
CA ARG A 128 16.94 25.17 -7.41
C ARG A 128 17.98 25.42 -8.52
N TYR A 129 19.25 25.16 -8.24
CA TYR A 129 20.37 25.44 -9.16
C TYR A 129 20.93 24.17 -9.81
N LEU A 130 20.82 23.01 -9.15
CA LEU A 130 21.30 21.73 -9.66
C LEU A 130 20.20 21.05 -10.46
N ARG A 131 20.47 20.84 -11.74
CA ARG A 131 19.60 20.13 -12.68
C ARG A 131 19.94 18.64 -12.78
N ASN A 132 21.10 18.25 -12.31
CA ASN A 132 21.62 16.90 -12.40
C ASN A 132 21.85 16.37 -11.00
N THR A 133 21.31 15.21 -10.72
CA THR A 133 21.57 14.41 -9.52
C THR A 133 22.18 13.09 -9.89
N PHE A 134 22.65 12.36 -8.90
CA PHE A 134 23.12 11.01 -9.09
C PHE A 134 22.65 10.12 -7.93
N ALA A 135 22.55 8.82 -8.22
CA ALA A 135 22.37 7.73 -7.25
C ALA A 135 23.35 6.63 -7.58
N ASN A 136 24.36 6.44 -6.73
CA ASN A 136 25.36 5.39 -6.88
C ASN A 136 25.14 4.28 -5.84
N ILE A 137 25.03 3.05 -6.29
CA ILE A 137 24.59 1.91 -5.51
C ILE A 137 25.71 0.86 -5.38
N GLY A 138 25.97 0.42 -4.17
CA GLY A 138 26.95 -0.62 -3.89
C GLY A 138 26.55 -1.97 -4.49
N THR A 139 27.49 -2.64 -5.13
CA THR A 139 27.25 -3.89 -5.86
C THR A 139 28.04 -5.09 -5.33
N ALA A 140 28.77 -4.95 -4.20
CA ALA A 140 29.67 -6.00 -3.71
C ALA A 140 28.96 -7.34 -3.46
N ASP A 141 27.81 -7.34 -2.78
CA ASP A 141 27.05 -8.55 -2.44
C ASP A 141 25.73 -8.66 -3.23
N ALA A 142 25.52 -7.77 -4.23
CA ALA A 142 24.28 -7.74 -4.99
C ALA A 142 24.05 -9.02 -5.82
N GLY A 143 25.13 -9.68 -6.24
CA GLY A 143 25.06 -10.77 -7.19
C GLY A 143 24.61 -10.33 -8.58
N THR A 144 24.46 -11.29 -9.49
CA THR A 144 24.01 -11.02 -10.86
C THR A 144 22.50 -10.84 -10.97
N ASN A 145 21.74 -11.44 -10.04
CA ASN A 145 20.27 -11.38 -10.01
C ASN A 145 19.78 -11.08 -8.58
N PRO A 146 19.78 -9.82 -8.15
CA PRO A 146 19.36 -9.45 -6.80
C PRO A 146 17.88 -9.79 -6.56
N ARG A 147 17.62 -10.54 -5.46
CA ARG A 147 16.27 -11.00 -5.12
C ARG A 147 15.36 -9.86 -4.64
N GLN A 148 14.05 -10.07 -4.74
CA GLN A 148 13.05 -9.25 -4.06
C GLN A 148 13.26 -9.34 -2.53
N GLY A 149 13.03 -8.22 -1.82
CA GLY A 149 13.30 -8.15 -0.38
C GLY A 149 14.79 -8.10 -0.03
N GLY A 150 15.70 -8.09 -1.04
CA GLY A 150 17.14 -7.98 -0.84
C GLY A 150 17.60 -6.56 -0.60
N PHE A 151 18.73 -6.41 0.10
CA PHE A 151 19.30 -5.13 0.47
C PHE A 151 19.63 -4.24 -0.75
N PHE A 152 20.16 -4.81 -1.83
CA PHE A 152 20.46 -4.06 -3.06
C PHE A 152 19.24 -3.30 -3.61
N ARG A 153 18.05 -3.94 -3.63
CA ARG A 153 16.83 -3.29 -4.12
C ARG A 153 16.40 -2.15 -3.20
N GLN A 154 16.52 -2.32 -1.89
CA GLN A 154 16.23 -1.24 -0.95
C GLN A 154 17.17 -0.06 -1.17
N VAL A 155 18.48 -0.29 -1.31
CA VAL A 155 19.47 0.79 -1.58
C VAL A 155 19.14 1.51 -2.89
N LEU A 156 18.74 0.79 -3.93
CA LEU A 156 18.28 1.40 -5.19
C LEU A 156 17.12 2.38 -4.97
N ILE A 157 16.06 1.95 -4.27
CA ILE A 157 14.90 2.81 -4.00
C ILE A 157 15.31 3.98 -3.09
N HIS A 158 16.13 3.74 -2.08
CA HIS A 158 16.63 4.75 -1.14
C HIS A 158 17.43 5.85 -1.87
N GLU A 159 18.46 5.47 -2.62
CA GLU A 159 19.31 6.46 -3.30
C GLU A 159 18.57 7.21 -4.41
N THR A 160 17.67 6.54 -5.15
CA THR A 160 16.81 7.23 -6.11
C THR A 160 15.80 8.14 -5.42
N GLY A 161 15.35 7.83 -4.21
CA GLY A 161 14.56 8.71 -3.35
C GLY A 161 15.30 10.00 -3.00
N HIS A 162 16.58 9.91 -2.60
CA HIS A 162 17.44 11.09 -2.42
C HIS A 162 17.59 11.88 -3.72
N ALA A 163 17.85 11.19 -4.82
CA ALA A 163 18.07 11.84 -6.12
C ALA A 163 16.85 12.65 -6.60
N ILE A 164 15.65 12.36 -6.08
CA ILE A 164 14.44 13.15 -6.35
C ILE A 164 14.03 14.06 -5.18
N GLY A 165 14.80 14.13 -4.09
CA GLY A 165 14.63 15.15 -3.06
C GLY A 165 14.17 14.71 -1.69
N LEU A 166 14.03 13.41 -1.45
CA LEU A 166 13.69 12.89 -0.12
C LEU A 166 14.93 12.89 0.77
N GLU A 167 14.76 13.28 2.02
CA GLU A 167 15.79 13.24 3.06
C GLU A 167 15.54 12.06 4.00
N HIS A 168 16.52 11.71 4.83
CA HIS A 168 16.27 10.75 5.91
C HIS A 168 15.19 11.27 6.86
N PRO A 169 14.37 10.38 7.47
CA PRO A 169 13.37 10.75 8.45
C PRO A 169 13.91 11.45 9.70
N GLY A 170 15.19 11.27 10.03
CA GLY A 170 15.88 11.93 11.13
C GLY A 170 17.18 12.60 10.68
N LYS A 171 17.87 13.25 11.63
CA LYS A 171 19.16 13.92 11.38
C LYS A 171 20.32 12.94 11.52
N TYR A 172 20.36 11.92 10.71
CA TYR A 172 21.44 10.94 10.63
C TYR A 172 21.93 10.83 9.18
N ASP A 173 23.23 10.53 9.04
CA ASP A 173 23.90 10.31 7.77
C ASP A 173 25.07 9.36 7.99
N GLY A 174 25.20 8.32 7.17
CA GLY A 174 26.23 7.29 7.25
C GLY A 174 26.12 6.34 8.44
N SER A 175 25.50 6.73 9.55
CA SER A 175 25.28 5.88 10.72
C SER A 175 24.21 6.44 11.64
N GLY A 176 23.65 5.60 12.51
CA GLY A 176 22.66 6.02 13.49
C GLY A 176 22.09 4.85 14.29
N THR A 177 21.48 5.14 15.43
CA THR A 177 20.69 4.18 16.20
C THR A 177 19.27 4.72 16.41
N TYR A 178 18.28 3.86 16.39
CA TYR A 178 16.88 4.27 16.57
C TYR A 178 16.68 5.03 17.88
N ALA A 179 17.31 4.55 18.98
CA ALA A 179 17.13 5.13 20.28
C ALA A 179 17.52 6.62 20.35
N THR A 180 18.62 7.00 19.69
CA THR A 180 19.19 8.36 19.77
C THR A 180 18.89 9.24 18.56
N HIS A 181 18.70 8.66 17.37
CA HIS A 181 18.65 9.43 16.14
C HIS A 181 17.27 9.46 15.46
N ALA A 182 16.39 8.48 15.73
CA ALA A 182 15.01 8.58 15.26
C ALA A 182 14.30 9.76 15.93
N GLU A 183 13.75 10.66 15.16
CA GLU A 183 13.06 11.87 15.66
C GLU A 183 11.60 11.60 16.01
N TYR A 184 10.98 10.57 15.42
CA TYR A 184 9.61 10.12 15.70
C TYR A 184 9.49 8.59 15.71
N ALA A 185 8.41 8.08 16.27
CA ALA A 185 8.25 6.63 16.50
C ALA A 185 8.16 5.81 15.22
N GLY A 186 7.63 6.38 14.14
CA GLY A 186 7.50 5.73 12.84
C GLY A 186 8.74 5.81 11.95
N ASP A 187 9.87 6.37 12.42
CA ASP A 187 11.14 6.37 11.67
C ASP A 187 11.72 4.97 11.63
N THR A 188 11.13 4.12 10.79
CA THR A 188 11.52 2.72 10.57
C THR A 188 11.26 2.30 9.12
N ARG A 189 11.88 1.21 8.69
CA ARG A 189 11.64 0.61 7.37
C ARG A 189 10.21 0.10 7.15
N ALA A 190 9.42 -0.01 8.20
CA ALA A 190 8.00 -0.31 8.05
C ALA A 190 7.24 0.82 7.33
N ARG A 191 7.70 2.07 7.46
CA ARG A 191 7.00 3.24 6.93
C ARG A 191 7.77 4.00 5.87
N SER A 192 9.11 3.88 5.83
CA SER A 192 9.95 4.62 4.89
C SER A 192 11.18 3.84 4.51
N VAL A 193 11.45 3.73 3.20
CA VAL A 193 12.72 3.19 2.67
C VAL A 193 13.89 4.10 3.00
N MET A 194 13.62 5.40 3.30
CA MET A 194 14.63 6.38 3.68
C MET A 194 15.13 6.19 5.12
N SER A 195 14.49 5.31 5.92
CA SER A 195 14.93 5.02 7.29
C SER A 195 16.05 3.98 7.34
N TYR A 196 17.05 4.26 8.19
CA TYR A 196 18.10 3.29 8.50
C TYR A 196 17.65 2.21 9.50
N PHE A 197 16.54 2.44 10.19
CA PHE A 197 16.16 1.64 11.34
C PHE A 197 15.24 0.49 10.96
N SER A 198 15.48 -0.66 11.61
CA SER A 198 14.66 -1.86 11.40
C SER A 198 13.20 -1.59 11.73
N GLU A 199 12.31 -2.21 10.98
CA GLU A 199 10.87 -2.26 11.21
C GLU A 199 10.53 -2.77 12.63
N ARG A 200 11.36 -3.66 13.20
CA ARG A 200 11.19 -4.21 14.56
C ARG A 200 11.26 -3.17 15.68
N ASN A 201 11.79 -1.97 15.40
CA ASN A 201 11.69 -0.85 16.34
C ASN A 201 10.25 -0.32 16.49
N GLN A 202 9.36 -0.73 15.62
CA GLN A 202 7.93 -0.45 15.67
C GLN A 202 7.20 -1.76 16.00
N PRO A 203 6.54 -1.87 17.18
CA PRO A 203 5.79 -3.07 17.56
C PRO A 203 4.78 -3.49 16.49
N GLY A 204 4.64 -4.79 16.27
CA GLY A 204 3.73 -5.34 15.27
C GLY A 204 4.36 -5.48 13.87
N HIS A 205 5.67 -5.24 13.73
CA HIS A 205 6.38 -5.39 12.46
C HIS A 205 7.55 -6.36 12.60
N ASP A 206 7.62 -7.31 11.68
CA ASP A 206 8.75 -8.23 11.52
C ASP A 206 8.83 -8.71 10.07
N PHE A 207 9.84 -8.28 9.35
CA PHE A 207 10.07 -8.65 7.96
C PHE A 207 11.09 -9.79 7.82
N HIS A 208 11.45 -10.48 8.90
CA HIS A 208 12.44 -11.56 8.90
C HIS A 208 13.75 -11.18 8.17
N SER A 209 14.25 -9.96 8.40
CA SER A 209 15.45 -9.40 7.74
C SER A 209 15.28 -9.14 6.24
N LEU A 210 14.07 -9.08 5.72
CA LEU A 210 13.78 -8.61 4.38
C LEU A 210 13.67 -7.08 4.36
N HIS A 211 13.74 -6.53 3.17
CA HIS A 211 13.76 -5.10 2.93
C HIS A 211 12.64 -4.69 1.97
N PRO A 212 12.09 -3.46 2.10
CA PRO A 212 11.17 -2.92 1.11
C PRO A 212 11.80 -2.91 -0.30
N SER A 213 10.99 -3.25 -1.29
CA SER A 213 11.38 -3.25 -2.71
C SER A 213 10.64 -2.18 -3.52
N ALA A 214 9.90 -1.30 -2.84
CA ALA A 214 9.16 -0.15 -3.38
C ALA A 214 9.07 0.94 -2.32
N PRO A 215 8.71 2.19 -2.66
CA PRO A 215 8.43 3.25 -1.70
C PRO A 215 7.35 2.80 -0.69
N MET A 216 7.54 3.16 0.58
CA MET A 216 6.62 2.85 1.66
C MET A 216 5.71 4.05 1.96
N MET A 217 4.81 3.93 2.90
CA MET A 217 3.72 4.88 3.18
C MET A 217 4.18 6.33 3.34
N ASP A 218 5.24 6.56 4.14
CA ASP A 218 5.74 7.93 4.41
C ASP A 218 6.53 8.48 3.22
N ASP A 219 7.17 7.60 2.41
CA ASP A 219 7.85 7.97 1.17
C ASP A 219 6.86 8.42 0.10
N ILE A 220 5.72 7.72 -0.02
CA ILE A 220 4.65 8.07 -0.93
C ILE A 220 4.14 9.47 -0.60
N ALA A 221 3.81 9.72 0.67
CA ALA A 221 3.38 11.04 1.11
C ALA A 221 4.44 12.14 0.87
N ALA A 222 5.72 11.81 1.05
CA ALA A 222 6.83 12.72 0.80
C ALA A 222 6.98 13.06 -0.69
N ALA A 223 6.98 12.07 -1.58
CA ALA A 223 7.09 12.27 -3.01
C ALA A 223 5.88 13.03 -3.57
N GLN A 224 4.68 12.70 -3.13
CA GLN A 224 3.45 13.40 -3.50
C GLN A 224 3.42 14.85 -3.02
N ARG A 225 3.98 15.11 -1.84
CA ARG A 225 4.14 16.48 -1.35
C ARG A 225 5.06 17.34 -2.25
N LEU A 226 6.11 16.75 -2.81
CA LEU A 226 7.05 17.46 -3.69
C LEU A 226 6.49 17.67 -5.12
N TYR A 227 5.80 16.66 -5.66
CA TYR A 227 5.49 16.59 -7.09
C TYR A 227 3.99 16.42 -7.40
N GLY A 228 3.13 16.28 -6.39
CA GLY A 228 1.73 15.92 -6.56
C GLY A 228 1.54 14.41 -6.76
N ALA A 229 0.36 13.92 -6.44
CA ALA A 229 0.02 12.51 -6.57
C ALA A 229 -0.20 12.13 -8.05
N ASN A 230 0.32 10.98 -8.47
CA ASN A 230 -0.02 10.39 -9.76
C ASN A 230 -1.28 9.51 -9.63
N THR A 231 -2.43 10.08 -9.95
CA THR A 231 -3.72 9.37 -9.93
C THR A 231 -4.03 8.65 -11.25
N ASN A 232 -3.15 8.70 -12.24
CA ASN A 232 -3.29 7.94 -13.48
C ASN A 232 -2.67 6.54 -13.40
N THR A 233 -1.97 6.24 -12.32
CA THR A 233 -1.37 4.93 -12.09
C THR A 233 -2.43 3.98 -11.57
N ARG A 234 -2.56 2.82 -12.24
CA ARG A 234 -3.49 1.76 -11.79
C ARG A 234 -4.88 2.30 -11.45
N ASN A 235 -5.43 3.11 -12.37
CA ASN A 235 -6.75 3.74 -12.25
C ASN A 235 -7.88 2.90 -12.88
N THR A 236 -7.66 1.61 -12.98
CA THR A 236 -8.61 0.56 -13.42
C THR A 236 -8.43 -0.62 -12.48
N ASP A 237 -9.35 -1.57 -12.53
CA ASP A 237 -9.35 -2.75 -11.67
C ASP A 237 -7.96 -3.40 -11.59
N THR A 238 -7.36 -3.33 -10.41
CA THR A 238 -5.98 -3.78 -10.15
C THR A 238 -5.96 -4.88 -9.10
N THR A 239 -5.17 -5.92 -9.35
CA THR A 239 -4.90 -6.98 -8.39
C THR A 239 -3.46 -6.91 -7.93
N TYR A 240 -3.26 -6.85 -6.61
CA TYR A 240 -1.99 -6.88 -5.92
C TYR A 240 -1.78 -8.23 -5.25
N GLY A 241 -0.55 -8.72 -5.21
CA GLY A 241 -0.23 -10.02 -4.65
C GLY A 241 -0.26 -11.14 -5.69
N PHE A 242 -0.97 -12.23 -5.43
CA PHE A 242 -1.18 -13.28 -6.42
C PHE A 242 -2.09 -12.79 -7.54
N ASN A 243 -2.01 -13.44 -8.71
CA ASN A 243 -2.79 -13.06 -9.90
C ASN A 243 -2.64 -11.59 -10.31
N SER A 244 -1.55 -10.95 -9.93
CA SER A 244 -1.30 -9.52 -10.12
C SER A 244 -1.26 -9.11 -11.58
N ASN A 245 -1.97 -8.03 -11.90
CA ASN A 245 -1.89 -7.33 -13.18
C ASN A 245 -1.14 -5.98 -13.09
N THR A 246 -0.46 -5.70 -11.97
CA THR A 246 0.25 -4.43 -11.73
C THR A 246 1.42 -4.18 -12.68
N ASN A 247 1.96 -5.23 -13.31
CA ASN A 247 3.22 -5.18 -14.08
C ASN A 247 4.41 -4.62 -13.26
N ARG A 248 4.39 -4.86 -11.94
CA ARG A 248 5.46 -4.52 -10.99
C ARG A 248 5.80 -5.75 -10.17
N ASP A 249 7.05 -6.19 -10.24
CA ASP A 249 7.49 -7.38 -9.49
C ASP A 249 7.41 -7.19 -7.97
N ALA A 250 7.65 -5.97 -7.49
CA ALA A 250 7.55 -5.64 -6.07
C ALA A 250 6.12 -5.77 -5.51
N LEU A 251 5.10 -5.70 -6.37
CA LEU A 251 3.68 -5.75 -6.01
C LEU A 251 3.02 -7.09 -6.42
N SER A 252 3.79 -8.05 -6.90
CA SER A 252 3.31 -9.31 -7.48
C SER A 252 3.92 -10.51 -6.76
N LEU A 253 3.11 -11.52 -6.50
CA LEU A 253 3.50 -12.80 -5.92
C LEU A 253 3.28 -13.93 -6.94
N LYS A 254 4.14 -14.92 -6.92
CA LYS A 254 4.07 -16.08 -7.82
C LYS A 254 3.97 -17.40 -7.06
N THR A 255 4.52 -17.46 -5.87
CA THR A 255 4.59 -18.66 -5.05
C THR A 255 4.43 -18.32 -3.56
N ALA A 256 4.01 -19.28 -2.76
CA ALA A 256 3.92 -19.16 -1.29
C ALA A 256 5.28 -18.87 -0.59
N ASN A 257 6.40 -18.95 -1.32
CA ASN A 257 7.71 -18.61 -0.81
C ASN A 257 8.09 -17.13 -1.05
N ASP A 258 7.27 -16.41 -1.80
CA ASP A 258 7.49 -14.99 -2.02
C ASP A 258 7.14 -14.23 -0.74
N ASN A 259 7.93 -13.20 -0.45
CA ASN A 259 7.81 -12.47 0.80
C ASN A 259 7.55 -11.00 0.48
N PRO A 260 6.29 -10.56 0.47
CA PRO A 260 5.93 -9.20 0.11
C PRO A 260 6.33 -8.20 1.19
N VAL A 261 6.98 -7.11 0.81
CA VAL A 261 7.16 -5.91 1.66
C VAL A 261 6.91 -4.70 0.77
N PHE A 262 5.70 -4.17 0.79
CA PHE A 262 5.32 -3.04 -0.06
C PHE A 262 4.18 -2.21 0.54
N CYS A 263 4.00 -1.01 -0.01
CA CYS A 263 2.84 -0.15 0.23
C CYS A 263 2.07 0.02 -1.08
N VAL A 264 0.74 -0.14 -1.02
CA VAL A 264 -0.14 0.07 -2.17
C VAL A 264 -0.36 1.56 -2.38
N TRP A 265 -0.11 2.03 -3.59
CA TRP A 265 -0.64 3.27 -4.14
C TRP A 265 -1.48 2.91 -5.38
N ASP A 266 -2.70 3.38 -5.40
CA ASP A 266 -3.67 3.16 -6.47
C ASP A 266 -4.38 4.46 -6.84
N GLY A 267 -4.71 4.60 -8.13
CA GLY A 267 -5.40 5.77 -8.68
C GLY A 267 -6.92 5.62 -8.73
N GLY A 268 -7.44 4.42 -8.48
CA GLY A 268 -8.86 4.06 -8.47
C GLY A 268 -9.18 2.92 -9.43
N GLY A 269 -10.28 2.28 -9.19
CA GLY A 269 -10.74 1.06 -9.84
C GLY A 269 -11.62 0.27 -8.88
N ASN A 270 -11.80 -1.01 -9.15
CA ASN A 270 -12.29 -2.00 -8.21
C ASN A 270 -11.13 -2.96 -7.92
N ASP A 271 -10.42 -2.73 -6.83
CA ASP A 271 -9.07 -3.22 -6.60
C ASP A 271 -9.03 -4.35 -5.57
N THR A 272 -8.07 -5.27 -5.73
CA THR A 272 -8.01 -6.50 -4.94
C THR A 272 -6.64 -6.68 -4.28
N LEU A 273 -6.62 -6.98 -2.97
CA LEU A 273 -5.48 -7.63 -2.32
C LEU A 273 -5.69 -9.15 -2.38
N ASP A 274 -4.92 -9.84 -3.20
CA ASP A 274 -4.97 -11.30 -3.36
C ASP A 274 -3.78 -11.96 -2.67
N PHE A 275 -4.04 -12.61 -1.55
CA PHE A 275 -3.06 -13.39 -0.79
C PHE A 275 -3.45 -14.87 -0.68
N SER A 276 -4.26 -15.34 -1.65
CA SER A 276 -4.82 -16.69 -1.71
C SER A 276 -3.80 -17.83 -1.73
N GLY A 277 -2.56 -17.56 -2.16
CA GLY A 277 -1.52 -18.58 -2.25
C GLY A 277 -0.80 -18.90 -0.93
N PHE A 278 -1.13 -18.24 0.18
CA PHE A 278 -0.52 -18.51 1.48
C PHE A 278 -1.36 -19.50 2.31
N SER A 279 -0.69 -20.22 3.21
CA SER A 279 -1.32 -21.15 4.17
C SER A 279 -1.10 -20.76 5.63
N GLN A 280 -0.45 -19.65 5.89
CA GLN A 280 -0.29 -19.07 7.22
C GLN A 280 -1.51 -18.23 7.56
N ASP A 281 -1.83 -18.12 8.85
CA ASP A 281 -2.83 -17.19 9.35
C ASP A 281 -2.41 -15.76 9.02
N GLN A 282 -3.25 -15.04 8.29
CA GLN A 282 -3.01 -13.70 7.79
C GLN A 282 -3.93 -12.69 8.47
N LYS A 283 -3.54 -11.43 8.44
CA LYS A 283 -4.42 -10.30 8.73
C LYS A 283 -4.39 -9.36 7.55
N ILE A 284 -5.48 -9.27 6.82
CA ILE A 284 -5.62 -8.40 5.64
C ILE A 284 -6.54 -7.24 6.02
N ASN A 285 -6.06 -5.99 5.87
CA ASN A 285 -6.80 -4.79 6.26
C ASN A 285 -6.86 -3.82 5.09
N LEU A 286 -8.06 -3.54 4.59
CA LEU A 286 -8.33 -2.68 3.43
C LEU A 286 -8.38 -1.18 3.77
N ASN A 287 -8.25 -0.80 5.04
CA ASN A 287 -8.25 0.61 5.42
C ASN A 287 -6.98 1.33 4.97
N ALA A 288 -7.11 2.55 4.45
CA ALA A 288 -5.96 3.40 4.17
C ALA A 288 -5.13 3.65 5.45
N GLU A 289 -3.82 3.83 5.29
CA GLU A 289 -2.85 4.02 6.37
C GLU A 289 -2.77 2.85 7.37
N SER A 290 -3.29 1.66 7.00
CA SER A 290 -3.21 0.44 7.80
C SER A 290 -2.11 -0.51 7.32
N PHE A 291 -1.86 -1.53 8.15
CA PHE A 291 -0.90 -2.60 7.88
C PHE A 291 -1.58 -3.96 7.93
N SER A 292 -1.15 -4.83 7.04
CA SER A 292 -1.53 -6.24 6.95
C SER A 292 -0.34 -7.13 7.32
N ASP A 293 -0.65 -8.30 7.89
CA ASP A 293 0.28 -9.40 8.15
C ASP A 293 0.09 -10.43 7.04
N VAL A 294 1.05 -10.59 6.16
CA VAL A 294 0.89 -11.41 4.94
C VAL A 294 1.98 -12.46 4.86
N GLY A 295 1.57 -13.70 4.62
CA GLY A 295 2.45 -14.85 4.68
C GLY A 295 3.01 -15.05 6.09
N ALA A 296 4.32 -15.28 6.22
CA ALA A 296 4.96 -15.46 7.53
C ALA A 296 5.44 -14.14 8.17
N LEU A 297 5.15 -12.97 7.55
CA LEU A 297 5.64 -11.67 7.97
C LEU A 297 4.59 -10.90 8.77
N LYS A 298 5.02 -9.82 9.46
CA LYS A 298 4.14 -8.98 10.27
C LYS A 298 4.24 -7.52 9.85
N GLY A 299 3.08 -6.88 9.61
CA GLY A 299 2.99 -5.47 9.23
C GLY A 299 3.74 -5.14 7.93
N ASN A 300 3.81 -6.08 7.01
CA ASN A 300 4.70 -6.06 5.84
C ASN A 300 4.02 -5.52 4.57
N VAL A 301 2.69 -5.49 4.53
CA VAL A 301 1.93 -4.85 3.46
C VAL A 301 1.12 -3.71 4.05
N SER A 302 1.10 -2.57 3.38
CA SER A 302 0.36 -1.39 3.83
C SER A 302 -0.36 -0.71 2.68
N ILE A 303 -1.28 0.18 3.01
CA ILE A 303 -2.06 0.96 2.04
C ILE A 303 -1.76 2.44 2.28
N ALA A 304 -1.42 3.16 1.22
CA ALA A 304 -1.10 4.58 1.30
C ALA A 304 -2.33 5.43 1.66
N LYS A 305 -2.08 6.62 2.19
CA LYS A 305 -3.13 7.59 2.50
C LYS A 305 -3.92 7.96 1.24
N GLY A 306 -5.24 7.91 1.34
CA GLY A 306 -6.17 8.31 0.27
C GLY A 306 -6.43 7.23 -0.78
N VAL A 307 -5.90 6.02 -0.59
CA VAL A 307 -6.23 4.85 -1.41
C VAL A 307 -7.46 4.16 -0.83
N THR A 308 -8.35 3.73 -1.70
CA THR A 308 -9.49 2.86 -1.38
C THR A 308 -9.30 1.55 -2.13
N LEU A 309 -9.47 0.42 -1.46
CA LEU A 309 -9.46 -0.91 -2.05
C LEU A 309 -10.76 -1.61 -1.67
N GLU A 310 -11.33 -2.37 -2.60
CA GLU A 310 -12.66 -2.95 -2.44
C GLU A 310 -12.62 -4.43 -2.08
N ASN A 311 -11.58 -5.17 -2.47
CA ASN A 311 -11.59 -6.63 -2.38
C ASN A 311 -10.39 -7.17 -1.62
N ALA A 312 -10.63 -8.24 -0.84
CA ALA A 312 -9.57 -9.01 -0.18
C ALA A 312 -9.81 -10.51 -0.37
N VAL A 313 -8.72 -11.23 -0.64
CA VAL A 313 -8.72 -12.70 -0.75
C VAL A 313 -7.65 -13.25 0.18
N GLY A 314 -8.09 -14.01 1.18
CA GLY A 314 -7.27 -14.77 2.11
C GLY A 314 -6.79 -16.09 1.53
N GLY A 315 -6.12 -16.90 2.35
CA GLY A 315 -5.48 -18.14 1.92
C GLY A 315 -6.15 -19.41 2.41
N THR A 316 -5.37 -20.31 3.00
CA THR A 316 -5.87 -21.54 3.62
C THR A 316 -5.55 -21.59 5.13
N GLY A 317 -5.07 -20.50 5.70
CA GLY A 317 -4.91 -20.29 7.14
C GLY A 317 -6.18 -19.75 7.77
N ASN A 318 -6.18 -19.55 9.10
CA ASN A 318 -7.27 -18.86 9.77
C ASN A 318 -7.02 -17.34 9.66
N ASP A 319 -7.65 -16.72 8.70
CA ASP A 319 -7.39 -15.35 8.29
C ASP A 319 -8.32 -14.34 8.99
N ALA A 320 -7.85 -13.13 9.18
CA ALA A 320 -8.65 -11.99 9.62
C ALA A 320 -8.70 -10.96 8.48
N LEU A 321 -9.85 -10.83 7.83
CA LEU A 321 -10.08 -9.85 6.77
C LEU A 321 -10.89 -8.69 7.32
N ILE A 322 -10.38 -7.48 7.14
CA ILE A 322 -10.98 -6.24 7.63
C ILE A 322 -11.23 -5.32 6.43
N GLY A 323 -12.48 -5.13 6.09
CA GLY A 323 -12.94 -4.19 5.09
C GLY A 323 -12.80 -2.73 5.54
N ASN A 324 -13.39 -1.83 4.80
CA ASN A 324 -13.28 -0.39 5.06
C ASN A 324 -14.67 0.29 5.07
N HIS A 325 -14.82 1.49 4.53
CA HIS A 325 -16.06 2.25 4.57
C HIS A 325 -16.87 2.20 3.26
N VAL A 326 -16.38 1.49 2.24
CA VAL A 326 -17.10 1.27 0.97
C VAL A 326 -17.54 -0.18 0.87
N ALA A 327 -18.37 -0.51 -0.10
CA ALA A 327 -18.76 -1.90 -0.37
C ALA A 327 -17.54 -2.77 -0.67
N ASN A 328 -17.31 -3.80 0.14
CA ASN A 328 -16.18 -4.72 0.02
C ASN A 328 -16.64 -6.13 -0.42
N ARG A 329 -15.75 -6.82 -1.14
CA ARG A 329 -15.89 -8.24 -1.44
C ARG A 329 -14.78 -9.00 -0.71
N LEU A 330 -15.14 -9.81 0.28
CA LEU A 330 -14.23 -10.51 1.17
C LEU A 330 -14.36 -12.02 0.95
N THR A 331 -13.24 -12.67 0.59
CA THR A 331 -13.12 -14.13 0.46
C THR A 331 -12.09 -14.59 1.48
N GLY A 332 -12.51 -15.30 2.53
CA GLY A 332 -11.60 -15.83 3.55
C GLY A 332 -10.67 -16.90 2.99
N GLY A 333 -11.22 -17.78 2.19
CA GLY A 333 -10.58 -18.98 1.67
C GLY A 333 -10.84 -20.15 2.59
N GLY A 334 -9.85 -21.02 2.75
CA GLY A 334 -10.01 -22.16 3.66
C GLY A 334 -9.45 -21.86 5.05
N GLY A 335 -10.05 -22.44 6.07
CA GLY A 335 -9.67 -22.21 7.46
C GLY A 335 -10.89 -21.94 8.32
N ALA A 336 -10.69 -21.24 9.42
CA ALA A 336 -11.74 -20.65 10.24
C ALA A 336 -11.49 -19.14 10.31
N ASP A 337 -12.10 -18.41 9.39
CA ASP A 337 -11.78 -17.01 9.13
C ASP A 337 -12.66 -16.05 9.95
N SER A 338 -12.12 -14.87 10.23
CA SER A 338 -12.84 -13.76 10.85
C SER A 338 -12.98 -12.64 9.83
N LEU A 339 -14.20 -12.38 9.39
CA LEU A 339 -14.51 -11.43 8.33
C LEU A 339 -15.24 -10.23 8.92
N GLN A 340 -14.76 -9.03 8.67
CA GLN A 340 -15.39 -7.77 9.05
C GLN A 340 -15.59 -6.92 7.80
N GLY A 341 -16.83 -6.61 7.44
CA GLY A 341 -17.17 -5.79 6.26
C GLY A 341 -16.81 -4.33 6.47
N GLY A 342 -17.23 -3.78 7.59
CA GLY A 342 -17.04 -2.38 7.93
C GLY A 342 -18.27 -1.55 7.61
N GLY A 343 -18.20 -0.74 6.59
CA GLY A 343 -19.34 0.05 6.14
C GLY A 343 -19.50 -0.04 4.64
N GLY A 344 -20.72 0.09 4.19
CA GLY A 344 -21.06 -0.14 2.78
C GLY A 344 -21.95 -1.36 2.65
N ALA A 345 -22.15 -1.85 1.44
CA ALA A 345 -22.90 -3.06 1.17
C ALA A 345 -21.90 -4.19 0.83
N ASP A 346 -21.53 -4.94 1.85
CA ASP A 346 -20.43 -5.88 1.76
C ASP A 346 -20.89 -7.25 1.23
N THR A 347 -19.99 -7.97 0.58
CA THR A 347 -20.25 -9.32 0.07
C THR A 347 -19.22 -10.29 0.63
N PHE A 348 -19.69 -11.24 1.40
CA PHE A 348 -18.88 -12.34 1.95
C PHE A 348 -19.00 -13.55 1.02
N VAL A 349 -17.87 -14.02 0.52
CA VAL A 349 -17.81 -14.96 -0.62
C VAL A 349 -17.30 -16.32 -0.20
N TYR A 350 -18.01 -17.37 -0.65
CA TYR A 350 -17.67 -18.75 -0.41
C TYR A 350 -17.69 -19.52 -1.74
N ASP A 351 -16.49 -19.86 -2.22
CA ASP A 351 -16.31 -20.51 -3.51
C ASP A 351 -16.27 -22.05 -3.42
N HIS A 352 -15.87 -22.59 -2.28
CA HIS A 352 -15.74 -24.03 -2.02
C HIS A 352 -16.36 -24.43 -0.67
N THR A 353 -16.81 -25.67 -0.56
CA THR A 353 -17.33 -26.22 0.72
C THR A 353 -16.27 -26.27 1.82
N SER A 354 -14.99 -26.25 1.44
CA SER A 354 -13.86 -26.20 2.36
C SER A 354 -13.62 -24.83 2.97
N ASP A 355 -14.25 -23.78 2.43
CA ASP A 355 -13.99 -22.41 2.87
C ASP A 355 -14.58 -22.16 4.28
N SER A 356 -15.70 -22.80 4.62
CA SER A 356 -16.29 -22.71 5.95
C SER A 356 -17.01 -24.00 6.32
N THR A 357 -16.33 -24.88 7.02
CA THR A 357 -16.85 -26.19 7.38
C THR A 357 -17.50 -26.19 8.77
N PRO A 358 -18.37 -27.16 9.09
CA PRO A 358 -18.94 -27.30 10.45
C PRO A 358 -17.89 -27.47 11.56
N ASP A 359 -16.72 -28.04 11.24
CA ASP A 359 -15.61 -28.23 12.18
C ASP A 359 -14.75 -26.97 12.34
N ASN A 360 -14.65 -26.15 11.27
CA ASN A 360 -13.91 -24.88 11.22
C ASN A 360 -14.79 -23.81 10.53
N PRO A 361 -15.83 -23.31 11.22
CA PRO A 361 -16.72 -22.31 10.63
C PRO A 361 -16.12 -20.92 10.68
N ASP A 362 -16.32 -20.16 9.62
CA ASP A 362 -16.04 -18.73 9.60
C ASP A 362 -17.00 -17.94 10.47
N VAL A 363 -16.55 -16.73 10.86
CA VAL A 363 -17.36 -15.78 11.60
C VAL A 363 -17.36 -14.44 10.91
N ILE A 364 -18.52 -13.96 10.46
CA ILE A 364 -18.72 -12.59 10.01
C ILE A 364 -19.05 -11.75 11.24
N LEU A 365 -18.25 -10.71 11.50
CA LEU A 365 -18.24 -9.99 12.78
C LEU A 365 -19.27 -8.85 12.86
N ASP A 366 -19.82 -8.40 11.74
CA ASP A 366 -20.64 -7.19 11.66
C ASP A 366 -21.69 -7.25 10.53
N PHE A 367 -22.26 -8.41 10.27
CA PHE A 367 -23.25 -8.61 9.18
C PHE A 367 -24.51 -7.74 9.39
N GLU A 368 -24.83 -6.89 8.41
CA GLU A 368 -26.03 -6.05 8.40
C GLU A 368 -27.05 -6.55 7.36
N SER A 369 -28.11 -7.22 7.84
CA SER A 369 -29.16 -7.77 6.98
C SER A 369 -29.88 -6.71 6.15
N GLY A 370 -30.09 -7.00 4.87
CA GLY A 370 -30.67 -6.06 3.91
C GLY A 370 -29.68 -5.04 3.34
N VAL A 371 -28.44 -5.03 3.82
CA VAL A 371 -27.32 -4.24 3.31
C VAL A 371 -26.25 -5.18 2.76
N ASP A 372 -25.78 -6.11 3.59
CA ASP A 372 -24.74 -7.06 3.26
C ASP A 372 -25.28 -8.32 2.56
N ARG A 373 -24.39 -9.02 1.91
CA ARG A 373 -24.72 -10.22 1.14
C ARG A 373 -23.77 -11.36 1.45
N LEU A 374 -24.35 -12.57 1.52
CA LEU A 374 -23.63 -13.83 1.53
C LEU A 374 -23.64 -14.43 0.12
N ASP A 375 -22.51 -14.49 -0.56
CA ASP A 375 -22.40 -15.07 -1.91
C ASP A 375 -21.90 -16.51 -1.83
N VAL A 376 -22.82 -17.45 -2.01
CA VAL A 376 -22.57 -18.90 -2.05
C VAL A 376 -22.78 -19.47 -3.46
N SER A 377 -22.86 -18.62 -4.46
CA SER A 377 -23.22 -19.02 -5.84
C SER A 377 -22.25 -20.02 -6.46
N ALA A 378 -20.97 -19.93 -6.10
CA ALA A 378 -19.95 -20.83 -6.62
C ALA A 378 -20.12 -22.27 -6.12
N LEU A 379 -20.69 -22.47 -4.93
CA LEU A 379 -20.96 -23.79 -4.35
C LEU A 379 -21.94 -24.62 -5.19
N PHE A 380 -22.76 -23.97 -6.01
CA PHE A 380 -23.75 -24.61 -6.86
C PHE A 380 -23.21 -24.97 -8.26
N LYS A 381 -22.04 -24.47 -8.63
CA LYS A 381 -21.43 -24.74 -9.95
C LYS A 381 -21.14 -26.25 -10.10
N GLY A 382 -21.66 -26.86 -11.17
CA GLY A 382 -21.47 -28.29 -11.45
C GLY A 382 -22.39 -29.23 -10.66
N THR A 383 -23.27 -28.71 -9.79
CA THR A 383 -24.32 -29.48 -9.12
C THR A 383 -25.60 -29.46 -9.96
N ASN A 384 -26.53 -30.37 -9.62
CA ASN A 384 -27.88 -30.36 -10.19
C ASN A 384 -28.88 -29.53 -9.36
N ILE A 385 -28.38 -28.85 -8.30
CA ILE A 385 -29.17 -28.02 -7.41
C ILE A 385 -29.40 -26.69 -8.08
N LYS A 386 -30.67 -26.30 -8.26
CA LYS A 386 -31.02 -25.06 -9.00
C LYS A 386 -31.41 -23.90 -8.10
N ALA A 387 -31.72 -24.16 -6.84
CA ALA A 387 -32.11 -23.16 -5.85
C ALA A 387 -31.89 -23.68 -4.42
N LEU A 388 -31.68 -22.77 -3.48
CA LEU A 388 -31.72 -23.04 -2.07
C LEU A 388 -33.18 -23.26 -1.61
N THR A 389 -33.35 -24.20 -0.69
CA THR A 389 -34.62 -24.38 0.01
C THR A 389 -34.39 -24.12 1.49
N PHE A 390 -34.95 -23.05 2.01
CA PHE A 390 -34.84 -22.72 3.43
C PHE A 390 -35.85 -23.50 4.26
N GLY A 391 -35.42 -24.06 5.39
CA GLY A 391 -36.22 -24.84 6.31
C GLY A 391 -35.78 -24.69 7.77
N GLU A 392 -36.56 -25.23 8.71
CA GLU A 392 -36.22 -25.17 10.13
C GLU A 392 -35.13 -26.17 10.52
N ARG A 393 -34.85 -27.16 9.69
CA ARG A 393 -33.82 -28.21 9.90
C ARG A 393 -33.42 -28.83 8.58
N LEU A 394 -32.22 -29.38 8.55
CA LEU A 394 -31.74 -30.20 7.43
C LEU A 394 -32.44 -31.60 7.48
N THR A 395 -33.07 -31.97 6.39
CA THR A 395 -33.87 -33.21 6.29
C THR A 395 -33.28 -34.23 5.30
N GLY A 396 -32.12 -33.93 4.73
CA GLY A 396 -31.46 -34.78 3.74
C GLY A 396 -31.90 -34.48 2.30
N GLN A 397 -32.27 -33.24 2.02
CA GLN A 397 -32.55 -32.80 0.65
C GLN A 397 -31.37 -31.95 0.18
N PRO A 398 -30.73 -32.25 -0.96
CA PRO A 398 -29.63 -31.45 -1.50
C PRO A 398 -30.06 -30.00 -1.76
N GLY A 399 -29.24 -29.05 -1.34
CA GLY A 399 -29.53 -27.61 -1.47
C GLY A 399 -30.43 -27.06 -0.37
N GLN A 400 -30.64 -27.82 0.70
CA GLN A 400 -31.38 -27.32 1.85
C GLN A 400 -30.49 -26.49 2.78
N ALA A 401 -31.00 -25.33 3.17
CA ALA A 401 -30.33 -24.42 4.10
C ALA A 401 -31.18 -24.14 5.35
N VAL A 402 -30.49 -23.86 6.44
CA VAL A 402 -31.11 -23.46 7.72
C VAL A 402 -30.45 -22.15 8.17
N LEU A 403 -31.28 -21.18 8.51
CA LEU A 403 -30.88 -19.93 9.13
C LEU A 403 -31.29 -19.93 10.59
N ASN A 404 -30.37 -19.64 11.49
CA ASN A 404 -30.65 -19.46 12.90
C ASN A 404 -30.23 -18.07 13.34
N TYR A 405 -30.92 -17.53 14.34
CA TYR A 405 -30.56 -16.26 14.97
C TYR A 405 -31.01 -16.26 16.42
N ASP A 406 -30.10 -15.93 17.33
CA ASP A 406 -30.38 -15.75 18.76
C ASP A 406 -30.44 -14.24 19.07
N GLU A 407 -31.63 -13.73 19.37
CA GLU A 407 -31.83 -12.32 19.72
C GLU A 407 -31.11 -11.92 21.02
N GLY A 408 -30.82 -12.86 21.92
CA GLY A 408 -30.18 -12.61 23.20
C GLY A 408 -28.68 -12.37 23.06
N SER A 409 -28.00 -13.11 22.18
CA SER A 409 -26.57 -12.97 21.90
C SER A 409 -26.27 -12.10 20.67
N GLY A 410 -27.23 -11.94 19.76
CA GLY A 410 -27.03 -11.32 18.46
C GLY A 410 -26.30 -12.22 17.46
N GLU A 411 -26.14 -13.51 17.77
CA GLU A 411 -25.43 -14.47 16.94
C GLU A 411 -26.38 -15.10 15.90
N GLY A 412 -25.91 -15.15 14.65
CA GLY A 412 -26.59 -15.79 13.53
C GLY A 412 -25.79 -16.98 12.99
N SER A 413 -26.45 -17.79 12.15
CA SER A 413 -25.76 -18.81 11.36
C SER A 413 -26.52 -19.16 10.10
N PHE A 414 -25.75 -19.53 9.07
CA PHE A 414 -26.20 -20.16 7.83
C PHE A 414 -25.58 -21.54 7.72
N ALA A 415 -26.40 -22.59 7.64
CA ALA A 415 -25.98 -23.98 7.46
C ALA A 415 -26.55 -24.51 6.15
N LEU A 416 -25.74 -25.16 5.32
CA LEU A 416 -26.13 -25.64 3.98
C LEU A 416 -25.77 -27.13 3.82
N ASP A 417 -26.75 -27.98 3.45
CA ASP A 417 -26.59 -29.37 3.04
C ASP A 417 -26.61 -29.45 1.50
N LEU A 418 -25.44 -29.55 0.88
CA LEU A 418 -25.30 -29.73 -0.57
C LEU A 418 -25.40 -31.16 -1.01
N THR A 419 -25.01 -32.10 -0.14
CA THR A 419 -24.95 -33.54 -0.45
C THR A 419 -26.27 -34.26 -0.23
N GLY A 420 -27.20 -33.70 0.53
CA GLY A 420 -28.49 -34.29 0.86
C GLY A 420 -28.38 -35.40 1.90
N ASN A 421 -27.41 -35.31 2.79
CA ASN A 421 -27.20 -36.31 3.84
C ASN A 421 -27.81 -35.93 5.20
N GLY A 422 -28.45 -34.78 5.28
CA GLY A 422 -29.09 -34.28 6.51
C GLY A 422 -28.11 -33.62 7.48
N ARG A 423 -26.88 -33.31 7.03
CA ARG A 423 -25.85 -32.58 7.76
C ARG A 423 -25.37 -31.41 6.96
N ALA A 424 -24.93 -30.38 7.64
CA ALA A 424 -24.32 -29.25 6.96
C ALA A 424 -22.98 -29.64 6.34
N ASP A 425 -22.78 -29.31 5.08
CA ASP A 425 -21.49 -29.34 4.38
C ASP A 425 -20.77 -27.98 4.55
N VAL A 426 -21.54 -26.90 4.72
CA VAL A 426 -21.05 -25.53 4.97
C VAL A 426 -21.76 -24.97 6.20
N LEU A 427 -21.00 -24.30 7.09
CA LEU A 427 -21.53 -23.59 8.25
C LEU A 427 -20.83 -22.24 8.41
N ILE A 428 -21.59 -21.17 8.29
CA ILE A 428 -21.11 -19.80 8.47
C ILE A 428 -21.80 -19.21 9.69
N LYS A 429 -21.04 -18.58 10.58
CA LYS A 429 -21.54 -17.84 11.74
C LYS A 429 -21.52 -16.35 11.48
N SER A 430 -22.36 -15.59 12.17
CA SER A 430 -22.38 -14.13 12.08
C SER A 430 -22.70 -13.49 13.43
N ILE A 431 -22.18 -12.31 13.62
CA ILE A 431 -22.77 -11.32 14.52
C ILE A 431 -23.68 -10.46 13.63
N GLY A 432 -24.97 -10.53 13.92
CA GLY A 432 -26.03 -10.02 13.04
C GLY A 432 -26.87 -11.12 12.40
N ARG A 433 -28.11 -10.81 12.09
CA ARG A 433 -29.07 -11.74 11.49
C ARG A 433 -28.79 -11.87 9.99
N ILE A 434 -28.75 -13.10 9.48
CA ILE A 434 -28.78 -13.39 8.04
C ILE A 434 -30.21 -13.79 7.69
N ASN A 435 -30.85 -13.14 6.72
CA ASN A 435 -32.13 -13.52 6.16
C ASN A 435 -31.96 -14.22 4.81
N ALA A 436 -32.98 -14.93 4.34
CA ALA A 436 -32.93 -15.65 3.07
C ALA A 436 -32.61 -14.73 1.86
N ASP A 437 -33.10 -13.50 1.89
CA ASP A 437 -32.89 -12.52 0.82
C ASP A 437 -31.44 -11.97 0.77
N ASP A 438 -30.70 -12.12 1.87
CA ASP A 438 -29.29 -11.73 1.95
C ASP A 438 -28.35 -12.78 1.30
N VAL A 439 -28.90 -13.99 0.99
CA VAL A 439 -28.09 -15.11 0.46
C VAL A 439 -28.21 -15.18 -1.06
N TYR A 440 -27.11 -14.86 -1.75
CA TYR A 440 -27.02 -14.98 -3.21
C TYR A 440 -26.46 -16.34 -3.61
N HIS A 441 -27.21 -17.11 -4.41
CA HIS A 441 -26.87 -18.47 -4.84
C HIS A 441 -26.79 -18.64 -6.38
N GLY A 442 -26.68 -17.54 -7.13
CA GLY A 442 -26.43 -17.56 -8.57
C GLY A 442 -27.64 -17.79 -9.46
N VAL A 443 -28.81 -18.01 -8.88
CA VAL A 443 -30.07 -18.03 -9.62
C VAL A 443 -30.78 -16.73 -9.24
N SER A 444 -30.86 -15.79 -10.15
CA SER A 444 -31.76 -14.63 -9.96
C SER A 444 -33.15 -15.17 -9.67
N PRO A 445 -33.86 -14.70 -8.63
CA PRO A 445 -35.28 -14.94 -8.54
C PRO A 445 -35.83 -14.57 -9.91
N SER A 446 -36.64 -15.47 -10.52
CA SER A 446 -37.33 -15.17 -11.76
C SER A 446 -37.95 -13.78 -11.55
N VAL A 447 -37.43 -12.77 -12.21
CA VAL A 447 -38.11 -11.48 -12.27
C VAL A 447 -39.46 -11.87 -12.78
N ASP A 448 -40.52 -11.77 -11.96
CA ASP A 448 -41.86 -11.78 -12.44
C ASP A 448 -41.87 -10.84 -13.63
N PRO A 449 -42.33 -11.25 -14.81
CA PRO A 449 -42.28 -10.41 -15.99
C PRO A 449 -42.83 -9.07 -15.55
N GLU A 450 -42.00 -8.04 -15.68
CA GLU A 450 -42.39 -6.66 -15.42
C GLU A 450 -43.81 -6.50 -15.98
N PRO A 451 -44.80 -6.07 -15.20
CA PRO A 451 -46.19 -6.01 -15.67
C PRO A 451 -46.13 -5.28 -17.01
N GLU A 452 -46.55 -5.98 -18.07
CA GLU A 452 -46.49 -5.50 -19.44
C GLU A 452 -46.99 -4.04 -19.38
N ASN A 453 -46.08 -3.13 -19.73
CA ASN A 453 -46.36 -1.73 -19.79
C ASN A 453 -47.62 -1.63 -20.70
N PRO A 454 -48.80 -1.18 -20.24
CA PRO A 454 -49.99 -1.22 -21.04
C PRO A 454 -49.66 -0.56 -22.36
N GLU A 455 -49.97 -1.26 -23.46
CA GLU A 455 -49.74 -0.76 -24.81
C GLU A 455 -50.12 0.73 -24.86
N PRO A 456 -49.30 1.59 -25.48
CA PRO A 456 -49.61 3.01 -25.54
C PRO A 456 -51.00 3.18 -26.17
N ASP A 457 -51.91 3.77 -25.43
CA ASP A 457 -53.28 4.06 -25.81
C ASP A 457 -53.30 4.67 -27.23
N THR A 458 -53.72 3.88 -28.21
CA THR A 458 -53.86 4.29 -29.63
C THR A 458 -55.06 5.19 -29.84
N ARG A 459 -55.43 6.04 -28.87
CA ARG A 459 -56.36 7.11 -29.14
C ARG A 459 -55.75 8.15 -30.09
N PRO A 460 -56.41 8.49 -31.21
CA PRO A 460 -55.90 9.46 -32.15
C PRO A 460 -55.72 10.82 -31.47
N GLU A 461 -54.52 11.40 -31.64
CA GLU A 461 -54.23 12.75 -31.14
C GLU A 461 -55.35 13.76 -31.52
N PRO A 462 -55.81 14.61 -30.60
CA PRO A 462 -56.69 15.68 -30.96
C PRO A 462 -56.01 16.62 -31.96
N LYS A 463 -56.67 16.81 -33.13
CA LYS A 463 -56.20 17.70 -34.20
C LYS A 463 -55.88 19.07 -33.61
N LYS A 464 -54.64 19.52 -33.74
CA LYS A 464 -54.22 20.89 -33.41
C LYS A 464 -55.10 21.89 -34.17
N PRO A 465 -55.64 22.95 -33.56
CA PRO A 465 -56.34 24.00 -34.24
C PRO A 465 -55.42 24.70 -35.24
N LYS A 466 -55.87 24.94 -36.44
CA LYS A 466 -55.24 25.76 -37.46
C LYS A 466 -55.02 27.16 -36.87
N VAL A 467 -53.78 27.58 -36.74
CA VAL A 467 -53.44 28.97 -36.45
C VAL A 467 -53.48 29.73 -37.77
N ASP A 468 -54.46 30.64 -37.88
CA ASP A 468 -54.58 31.57 -39.01
C ASP A 468 -53.33 32.49 -39.04
N SER A 469 -52.86 32.70 -40.23
CA SER A 469 -51.68 33.53 -40.56
C SER A 469 -51.89 34.98 -40.11
N PHE A 470 -51.04 35.47 -39.20
CA PHE A 470 -50.90 36.90 -38.93
C PHE A 470 -49.90 37.53 -39.91
N PRO A 471 -50.13 38.79 -40.34
CA PRO A 471 -49.30 39.42 -41.37
C PRO A 471 -47.93 39.85 -40.87
N ASP A 472 -46.94 39.73 -41.76
CA ASP A 472 -45.56 40.17 -41.65
C ASP A 472 -45.43 41.67 -41.27
N SER A 473 -45.21 41.93 -39.99
CA SER A 473 -44.66 43.24 -39.59
C SER A 473 -44.14 43.21 -38.15
N CYS A 474 -43.05 42.52 -37.93
CA CYS A 474 -42.14 42.73 -36.80
C CYS A 474 -41.00 41.65 -36.84
N ARG A 475 -40.15 41.78 -37.83
CA ARG A 475 -38.82 41.14 -37.76
C ARG A 475 -37.87 42.14 -37.11
N PRO A 476 -37.20 41.81 -36.01
CA PRO A 476 -36.06 42.58 -35.59
C PRO A 476 -34.84 42.25 -36.50
N THR A 477 -34.30 43.31 -37.05
CA THR A 477 -33.09 43.27 -37.87
C THR A 477 -31.86 42.80 -37.04
N PRO A 478 -30.91 42.09 -37.65
CA PRO A 478 -29.67 41.74 -36.98
C PRO A 478 -28.77 42.99 -36.82
N LYS A 479 -28.24 43.19 -35.61
CA LYS A 479 -27.23 44.24 -35.37
C LYS A 479 -25.90 43.84 -36.04
N PRO A 480 -25.18 44.80 -36.64
CA PRO A 480 -23.87 44.57 -37.19
C PRO A 480 -22.80 44.49 -36.09
N SER A 481 -21.84 43.62 -36.32
CA SER A 481 -20.54 43.57 -35.64
C SER A 481 -19.79 44.89 -35.73
N GLN A 482 -19.30 45.39 -34.63
CA GLN A 482 -18.21 46.39 -34.65
C GLN A 482 -17.21 46.05 -33.58
N ASP A 483 -16.05 45.69 -34.10
CA ASP A 483 -14.75 45.80 -33.46
C ASP A 483 -14.52 47.29 -33.11
N ALA A 484 -14.10 47.56 -31.87
CA ALA A 484 -13.20 48.63 -31.51
C ALA A 484 -12.82 48.51 -30.05
N CYS A 485 -11.67 47.94 -29.76
CA CYS A 485 -10.98 48.10 -28.47
C CYS A 485 -10.29 49.44 -28.46
N GLU A 486 -10.71 50.35 -27.61
CA GLU A 486 -9.88 51.51 -27.21
C GLU A 486 -8.90 51.08 -26.10
N PRO A 487 -7.63 51.57 -26.16
CA PRO A 487 -6.60 51.20 -25.20
C PRO A 487 -6.71 52.01 -23.90
N ARG A 488 -6.66 51.33 -22.77
CA ARG A 488 -6.50 51.96 -21.44
C ARG A 488 -5.10 52.58 -21.29
N PRO A 489 -4.99 53.71 -20.60
CA PRO A 489 -3.73 54.43 -20.44
C PRO A 489 -2.75 53.69 -19.51
N LYS A 490 -1.47 53.69 -19.90
CA LYS A 490 -0.33 53.16 -19.15
C LYS A 490 -0.10 54.00 -17.87
N PRO A 491 0.25 53.36 -16.73
CA PRO A 491 0.74 54.10 -15.57
C PRO A 491 2.15 54.65 -15.85
N ARG A 492 2.35 55.91 -15.41
CA ARG A 492 3.58 56.65 -15.47
C ARG A 492 4.75 55.92 -14.82
N ALA A 493 5.87 55.85 -15.51
CA ALA A 493 7.16 55.45 -14.97
C ALA A 493 7.64 56.48 -13.93
N VAL A 494 7.93 56.02 -12.72
CA VAL A 494 8.70 56.78 -11.73
C VAL A 494 10.15 56.39 -11.93
N LEU A 495 10.97 57.38 -12.32
CA LEU A 495 12.42 57.25 -12.34
C LEU A 495 12.92 57.10 -10.90
N CYS A 496 13.56 55.99 -10.59
CA CYS A 496 14.43 55.84 -9.43
C CYS A 496 15.88 55.82 -9.91
N GLU A 497 16.67 56.71 -9.34
CA GLU A 497 18.10 56.82 -9.54
C GLU A 497 18.89 55.57 -9.15
N PRO A 498 20.05 55.29 -9.76
CA PRO A 498 20.86 54.12 -9.47
C PRO A 498 21.62 54.29 -8.16
N LYS A 499 21.44 53.35 -7.22
CA LYS A 499 22.33 53.15 -6.06
C LYS A 499 23.48 52.21 -6.43
N PRO A 500 24.66 52.40 -5.78
CA PRO A 500 25.91 51.81 -6.23
C PRO A 500 25.98 50.29 -6.08
N GLU A 501 26.70 49.68 -7.02
CA GLU A 501 27.05 48.27 -7.10
C GLU A 501 27.65 47.74 -5.79
N ARG A 502 27.00 46.76 -5.16
CA ARG A 502 27.63 45.83 -4.21
C ARG A 502 28.06 44.59 -4.98
N ARG A 503 29.34 44.28 -4.90
CA ARG A 503 29.97 43.07 -5.44
C ARG A 503 29.16 41.84 -5.04
N ALA A 504 28.90 40.97 -6.03
CA ALA A 504 28.30 39.67 -5.85
C ALA A 504 29.14 38.80 -4.91
N PRO A 505 28.52 38.08 -3.97
CA PRO A 505 29.22 37.00 -3.26
C PRO A 505 29.37 35.81 -4.19
N THR A 506 30.58 35.26 -4.22
CA THR A 506 30.94 33.97 -4.81
C THR A 506 30.00 32.87 -4.35
N PRO A 507 29.67 31.88 -5.18
CA PRO A 507 28.78 30.77 -4.79
C PRO A 507 29.44 29.94 -3.68
N ALA A 508 28.81 29.93 -2.51
CA ALA A 508 29.19 29.04 -1.43
C ALA A 508 28.77 27.61 -1.82
N SER A 509 29.78 26.78 -2.09
CA SER A 509 29.62 25.32 -2.07
C SER A 509 29.09 24.94 -0.70
N CYS A 510 27.92 24.28 -0.64
CA CYS A 510 27.45 23.63 0.56
C CYS A 510 28.34 22.41 0.82
N VAL A 511 29.45 22.65 1.53
CA VAL A 511 30.26 21.60 2.16
C VAL A 511 29.65 21.38 3.54
N ILE A 512 29.17 20.21 3.82
CA ILE A 512 28.79 19.81 5.18
C ILE A 512 30.09 19.65 5.96
N SER A 513 30.34 20.58 6.89
CA SER A 513 31.53 20.60 7.75
C SER A 513 31.40 19.50 8.80
N THR A 514 32.31 18.56 8.79
CA THR A 514 32.60 17.70 9.95
C THR A 514 33.25 18.53 11.04
N ILE A 515 32.60 18.65 12.19
CA ILE A 515 33.20 19.21 13.40
C ILE A 515 34.12 18.17 14.00
N ASN A 516 35.42 18.40 13.92
CA ASN A 516 36.45 17.66 14.64
C ASN A 516 36.62 18.28 16.02
N GLU A 517 36.09 17.66 17.05
CA GLU A 517 36.46 17.99 18.42
C GLU A 517 37.67 17.14 18.83
N ARG A 518 38.79 17.83 19.09
CA ARG A 518 40.00 17.23 19.67
C ARG A 518 39.81 17.06 21.17
N GLY A 519 39.76 15.80 21.65
CA GLY A 519 39.94 15.47 23.06
C GLY A 519 41.43 15.15 23.37
N PRO A 520 41.86 15.26 24.63
CA PRO A 520 43.27 15.32 24.98
C PRO A 520 43.98 13.95 24.95
N LYS A 521 45.28 14.02 24.60
CA LYS A 521 46.23 12.91 24.58
C LYS A 521 46.54 12.44 26.00
N THR A 522 46.40 11.15 26.30
CA THR A 522 47.11 10.50 27.41
C THR A 522 48.04 9.40 26.87
N ASN A 523 49.30 9.51 27.26
CA ASN A 523 50.37 8.56 26.97
C ASN A 523 50.25 7.31 27.87
N ALA A 524 50.40 6.11 27.30
CA ALA A 524 50.87 4.92 28.00
C ALA A 524 51.63 3.99 27.04
N PRO A 525 52.66 3.29 27.52
CA PRO A 525 53.73 2.72 26.71
C PRO A 525 53.44 1.29 26.21
N PRO A 526 54.25 0.73 25.28
CA PRO A 526 53.99 -0.52 24.60
C PRO A 526 54.43 -1.75 25.40
N MET A 527 53.63 -2.81 25.38
CA MET A 527 54.09 -4.16 25.80
C MET A 527 54.30 -5.06 24.58
N ARG A 528 55.40 -5.82 24.65
CA ARG A 528 55.91 -6.81 23.69
C ARG A 528 55.18 -8.17 23.82
N PRO A 529 55.28 -9.05 22.79
CA PRO A 529 54.54 -10.29 22.71
C PRO A 529 55.22 -11.44 23.46
N ALA A 530 54.42 -12.39 23.93
CA ALA A 530 54.91 -13.69 24.43
C ALA A 530 54.36 -14.83 23.56
N VAL A 531 55.20 -15.82 23.38
CA VAL A 531 55.18 -16.94 22.46
C VAL A 531 54.67 -18.20 23.19
N ASP A 532 54.05 -19.10 22.40
CA ASP A 532 53.89 -20.55 22.54
C ASP A 532 53.15 -21.25 23.69
N GLY A 533 52.30 -22.21 23.27
CA GLY A 533 51.96 -23.35 24.11
C GLY A 533 50.68 -24.12 23.77
N LYS A 534 50.79 -25.00 22.81
CA LYS A 534 50.08 -26.31 22.58
C LYS A 534 48.90 -26.78 23.44
N THR A 535 47.90 -27.34 22.68
CA THR A 535 47.12 -28.59 22.86
C THR A 535 45.85 -28.55 23.75
N GLY A 536 44.76 -29.07 23.14
CA GLY A 536 43.62 -29.64 23.86
C GLY A 536 42.27 -29.45 23.16
N ALA A 537 41.83 -30.49 22.45
CA ALA A 537 40.49 -30.59 21.90
C ALA A 537 39.44 -30.54 23.01
N ASP A 538 38.38 -29.78 22.85
CA ASP A 538 37.04 -30.25 23.19
C ASP A 538 35.93 -29.48 22.46
N GLN A 539 34.96 -30.25 22.01
CA GLN A 539 33.74 -29.83 21.34
C GLN A 539 32.86 -29.07 22.31
N ARG A 540 32.27 -27.96 21.90
CA ARG A 540 30.85 -27.65 22.14
C ARG A 540 30.40 -26.31 21.57
N ARG A 541 29.33 -26.40 20.76
CA ARG A 541 28.24 -25.43 20.55
C ARG A 541 28.62 -23.99 20.18
N SER A 542 28.55 -23.73 18.89
CA SER A 542 28.40 -22.40 18.36
C SER A 542 26.99 -21.89 18.66
N THR A 543 26.86 -20.96 19.59
CA THR A 543 25.74 -20.04 19.65
C THR A 543 26.03 -18.88 18.71
N LEU A 544 25.35 -18.86 17.56
CA LEU A 544 25.31 -17.72 16.66
C LEU A 544 24.63 -16.56 17.41
N MET A 545 25.39 -15.53 17.71
CA MET A 545 24.82 -14.22 18.03
C MET A 545 24.29 -13.58 16.75
N PRO A 546 23.11 -12.92 16.79
CA PRO A 546 22.61 -12.20 15.63
C PRO A 546 23.49 -11.00 15.33
N ALA A 547 23.82 -10.82 14.06
CA ALA A 547 24.54 -9.66 13.54
C ALA A 547 23.78 -8.38 13.90
N SER A 548 24.44 -7.47 14.60
CA SER A 548 23.92 -6.13 14.88
C SER A 548 23.77 -5.36 13.57
N ASP A 549 22.57 -4.82 13.33
CA ASP A 549 22.23 -3.92 12.22
C ASP A 549 23.06 -2.61 12.33
N GLN A 550 24.27 -2.59 11.85
CA GLN A 550 25.07 -1.37 11.68
C GLN A 550 25.13 -1.01 10.20
N TRP A 551 24.47 0.07 9.85
CA TRP A 551 24.55 0.71 8.55
C TRP A 551 25.70 1.71 8.56
N ALA A 552 26.68 1.55 7.68
CA ALA A 552 27.72 2.55 7.47
C ALA A 552 27.61 3.07 6.02
N PHE A 553 27.16 4.30 5.86
CA PHE A 553 27.24 5.04 4.60
C PHE A 553 28.42 6.01 4.70
N THR A 554 29.31 6.00 3.74
CA THR A 554 30.44 6.95 3.69
C THR A 554 30.21 7.95 2.56
N ALA A 555 29.95 9.21 2.91
CA ALA A 555 30.03 10.29 1.94
C ALA A 555 31.49 10.64 1.70
N ARG A 556 32.02 10.40 0.51
CA ARG A 556 33.29 10.97 0.04
C ARG A 556 32.98 12.01 -1.04
N ALA A 557 33.37 13.24 -0.77
CA ALA A 557 33.40 14.28 -1.78
C ALA A 557 34.55 14.02 -2.78
N TRP A 558 34.21 13.89 -4.05
CA TRP A 558 35.19 13.91 -5.14
C TRP A 558 35.32 15.35 -5.64
N GLY A 559 36.44 15.99 -5.29
CA GLY A 559 36.91 17.20 -5.93
C GLY A 559 37.58 16.84 -7.26
N GLY A 560 36.85 16.95 -8.37
CA GLY A 560 37.42 16.87 -9.72
C GLY A 560 37.89 18.24 -10.15
N SER A 561 39.20 18.43 -10.19
CA SER A 561 39.84 19.58 -10.84
C SER A 561 39.74 19.40 -12.36
N VAL A 562 39.00 20.27 -13.05
CA VAL A 562 39.01 20.36 -14.51
C VAL A 562 40.05 21.39 -14.90
N HIS A 563 41.17 20.94 -15.47
CA HIS A 563 42.07 21.74 -16.27
C HIS A 563 41.79 21.46 -17.75
N GLY A 564 41.58 22.53 -18.51
CA GLY A 564 41.52 22.56 -19.96
C GLY A 564 40.18 23.01 -20.50
#